data_b5fa3afc792cfa1ea497855d47b2f785
#
_entry.id   b5fa3afc792cfa1ea497855d47b2f785
#
_cell.length_a   1.000
_cell.length_b   1.000
_cell.length_c   1.000
_cell.angle_alpha   90.00
_cell.angle_beta   90.00
_cell.angle_gamma   90.00
#
_symmetry.space_group_name_H-M   'P 1'
#
loop_
_entity.id
_entity.type
_entity.pdbx_description
1 polymer ?
#
loop_
_entity_poly.entity_id
_entity_poly.type
_entity_poly.pdbx_seq_one_letter_code
_entity_poly.pdbx_strand_id
1 'polypeptide(L)'
;PSAFAGRWQATLTGHNDTHEARTLQDKPSNTCLVDLAPNQTLGAGAECLGAWLSEAPIGWFPEPDGIAITGKEGSRIAFFSRQREGLYTSRLSPHLLILLERVEH
;
A
#
# COMPACT_ATOMS: atom_id res chain seq x y z
N PRO A 1 16.92 13.87 -0.17
CA PRO A 1 15.62 13.40 0.27
C PRO A 1 15.00 12.46 -0.75
N SER A 2 14.26 11.52 -0.24
CA SER A 2 13.65 10.51 -1.09
C SER A 2 12.41 11.05 -1.76
N ALA A 3 12.28 10.77 -3.05
CA ALA A 3 11.08 11.15 -3.76
C ALA A 3 9.87 10.36 -3.29
N PHE A 4 10.10 9.24 -2.60
CA PHE A 4 9.02 8.40 -2.16
C PHE A 4 8.56 8.70 -0.74
N ALA A 5 9.38 9.39 0.05
CA ALA A 5 8.99 9.69 1.42
C ALA A 5 7.79 10.61 1.44
N GLY A 6 6.92 10.42 2.41
CA GLY A 6 5.76 11.26 2.55
C GLY A 6 4.52 10.44 2.81
N ARG A 7 3.38 11.06 2.63
CA ARG A 7 2.11 10.41 2.92
C ARG A 7 1.48 9.87 1.64
N TRP A 8 0.98 8.67 1.74
CA TRP A 8 0.36 7.99 0.62
C TRP A 8 -0.99 7.46 1.07
N GLN A 9 -1.92 7.39 0.13
CA GLN A 9 -3.22 6.79 0.40
C GLN A 9 -3.27 5.42 -0.24
N ALA A 10 -3.51 4.41 0.57
CA ALA A 10 -3.64 3.04 0.10
C ALA A 10 -5.12 2.68 0.08
N THR A 11 -5.57 2.12 -1.04
CA THR A 11 -6.97 1.75 -1.21
C THR A 11 -7.05 0.30 -1.66
N LEU A 12 -7.80 -0.48 -0.93
CA LEU A 12 -8.03 -1.87 -1.29
C LEU A 12 -9.24 -1.95 -2.20
N THR A 13 -9.06 -2.48 -3.41
CA THR A 13 -10.16 -2.61 -4.34
C THR A 13 -10.36 -4.06 -4.70
N GLY A 14 -11.62 -4.47 -4.72
CA GLY A 14 -11.99 -5.73 -5.29
C GLY A 14 -12.44 -5.46 -6.70
N HIS A 15 -12.20 -6.43 -7.60
CA HIS A 15 -12.45 -5.99 -8.91
C HIS A 15 -12.99 -7.06 -9.82
N ASN A 16 -13.66 -8.02 -9.29
CA ASN A 16 -14.17 -9.03 -10.18
C ASN A 16 -15.69 -9.03 -10.27
N ASP A 17 -16.40 -8.58 -9.25
CA ASP A 17 -17.83 -8.50 -9.45
C ASP A 17 -18.40 -7.42 -8.55
N THR A 18 -19.62 -7.02 -8.91
CA THR A 18 -20.22 -5.87 -8.30
C THR A 18 -20.61 -6.11 -6.87
N HIS A 19 -20.92 -7.35 -6.52
CA HIS A 19 -21.27 -7.64 -5.14
C HIS A 19 -20.12 -7.36 -4.21
N GLU A 20 -18.96 -7.85 -4.56
CA GLU A 20 -17.82 -7.65 -3.69
C GLU A 20 -17.37 -6.21 -3.67
N ALA A 21 -17.46 -5.54 -4.80
CA ALA A 21 -17.14 -4.13 -4.83
C ALA A 21 -18.05 -3.34 -3.93
N ARG A 22 -19.32 -3.68 -3.94
CA ARG A 22 -20.25 -2.97 -3.08
C ARG A 22 -19.98 -3.23 -1.61
N THR A 23 -19.66 -4.47 -1.28
CA THR A 23 -19.33 -4.81 0.09
C THR A 23 -18.13 -4.02 0.58
N LEU A 24 -17.12 -3.91 -0.26
CA LEU A 24 -15.93 -3.16 0.12
C LEU A 24 -16.24 -1.68 0.31
N GLN A 25 -17.11 -1.13 -0.52
CA GLN A 25 -17.46 0.26 -0.39
C GLN A 25 -18.18 0.56 0.91
N ASP A 26 -18.90 -0.41 1.43
CA ASP A 26 -19.62 -0.22 2.67
C ASP A 26 -18.71 -0.24 3.87
N LYS A 27 -17.45 -0.57 3.70
CA LYS A 27 -16.52 -0.66 4.82
C LYS A 27 -15.58 0.51 4.80
N PRO A 28 -15.59 1.33 5.85
CA PRO A 28 -14.68 2.47 5.87
C PRO A 28 -13.22 2.08 5.90
N SER A 29 -12.92 0.81 6.20
CA SER A 29 -11.54 0.39 6.35
C SER A 29 -10.87 0.00 5.04
N ASN A 30 -11.49 0.28 3.88
CA ASN A 30 -10.81 -0.06 2.64
C ASN A 30 -9.83 1.00 2.17
N THR A 31 -9.55 1.99 3.00
CA THR A 31 -8.61 3.06 2.69
C THR A 31 -7.73 3.33 3.90
N CYS A 32 -6.43 3.44 3.66
CA CYS A 32 -5.46 3.76 4.69
C CYS A 32 -4.59 4.92 4.25
N LEU A 33 -4.24 5.79 5.18
CA LEU A 33 -3.18 6.76 4.94
C LEU A 33 -1.90 6.21 5.56
N VAL A 34 -0.87 6.08 4.76
CA VAL A 34 0.37 5.44 5.17
C VAL A 34 1.51 6.42 5.00
N ASP A 35 2.32 6.57 6.04
CA ASP A 35 3.48 7.44 5.98
C ASP A 35 4.72 6.61 5.66
N LEU A 36 5.41 6.97 4.59
CA LEU A 36 6.72 6.41 4.28
C LEU A 36 7.76 7.36 4.82
N ALA A 37 8.40 6.97 5.91
CA ALA A 37 9.37 7.85 6.54
C ALA A 37 10.67 7.86 5.78
N PRO A 38 11.41 8.96 5.81
CA PRO A 38 12.66 9.05 5.03
C PRO A 38 13.71 8.04 5.43
N ASN A 39 13.65 7.51 6.66
CA ASN A 39 14.62 6.51 7.11
C ASN A 39 14.20 5.10 6.77
N GLN A 40 13.21 4.96 5.88
CA GLN A 40 12.74 3.67 5.39
C GLN A 40 11.94 2.88 6.42
N THR A 41 11.40 3.55 7.41
CA THR A 41 10.44 2.93 8.31
C THR A 41 9.05 3.37 7.93
N LEU A 42 8.05 2.66 8.43
CA LEU A 42 6.66 3.02 8.20
C LEU A 42 6.12 3.71 9.43
N GLY A 43 5.44 4.82 9.20
CA GLY A 43 4.81 5.55 10.28
C GLY A 43 3.35 5.21 10.40
N ALA A 44 2.53 6.24 10.50
CA ALA A 44 1.09 6.05 10.65
C ALA A 44 0.54 5.24 9.49
N GLY A 45 -0.44 4.40 9.79
CA GLY A 45 -1.09 3.62 8.76
C GLY A 45 -0.53 2.23 8.56
N ALA A 46 0.60 1.92 9.18
CA ALA A 46 1.21 0.62 8.97
C ALA A 46 0.30 -0.52 9.43
N GLU A 47 -0.39 -0.33 10.54
CA GLU A 47 -1.29 -1.38 11.04
C GLU A 47 -2.45 -1.62 10.09
N CYS A 48 -2.96 -0.55 9.52
CA CYS A 48 -4.07 -0.66 8.58
C CYS A 48 -3.64 -1.46 7.35
N LEU A 49 -2.47 -1.14 6.82
CA LEU A 49 -1.95 -1.85 5.68
C LEU A 49 -1.66 -3.31 6.02
N GLY A 50 -1.16 -3.54 7.23
CA GLY A 50 -0.85 -4.89 7.66
C GLY A 50 -2.07 -5.80 7.74
N ALA A 51 -3.21 -5.22 8.05
CA ALA A 51 -4.43 -6.02 8.09
C ALA A 51 -4.75 -6.60 6.73
N TRP A 52 -4.44 -5.86 5.66
CA TRP A 52 -4.68 -6.36 4.32
C TRP A 52 -3.62 -7.34 3.88
N LEU A 53 -2.40 -7.16 4.33
CA LEU A 53 -1.28 -8.00 3.91
C LEU A 53 -1.12 -9.25 4.74
N SER A 54 -1.84 -9.35 5.85
CA SER A 54 -1.77 -10.49 6.77
C SER A 54 -0.40 -10.63 7.41
N GLU A 55 0.34 -9.54 7.45
CA GLU A 55 1.66 -9.53 8.06
C GLU A 55 2.00 -8.09 8.39
N ALA A 56 2.62 -7.87 9.54
CA ALA A 56 2.91 -6.51 9.99
C ALA A 56 4.01 -5.90 9.14
N PRO A 57 3.72 -4.81 8.45
CA PRO A 57 4.78 -4.11 7.70
C PRO A 57 5.57 -3.25 8.66
N ILE A 58 6.88 -3.24 8.48
CA ILE A 58 7.76 -2.50 9.36
C ILE A 58 8.50 -1.40 8.62
N GLY A 59 8.83 -1.64 7.35
CA GLY A 59 9.59 -0.67 6.60
C GLY A 59 9.29 -0.72 5.12
N TRP A 60 10.00 0.09 4.38
CA TRP A 60 9.85 0.15 2.94
C TRP A 60 11.19 0.54 2.33
N PHE A 61 11.35 0.24 1.05
CA PHE A 61 12.47 0.83 0.35
C PHE A 61 12.13 0.96 -1.14
N PRO A 62 12.77 1.92 -1.80
CA PRO A 62 12.49 2.13 -3.22
C PRO A 62 13.24 1.12 -4.06
N GLU A 63 12.62 0.75 -5.17
CA GLU A 63 13.25 -0.10 -6.17
C GLU A 63 13.10 0.60 -7.52
N PRO A 64 13.85 0.18 -8.53
CA PRO A 64 13.81 0.89 -9.81
C PRO A 64 12.41 0.98 -10.40
N ASP A 65 11.56 -0.01 -10.16
CA ASP A 65 10.24 -0.02 -10.78
C ASP A 65 9.13 0.00 -9.76
N GLY A 66 9.41 0.36 -8.50
CA GLY A 66 8.33 0.44 -7.53
C GLY A 66 8.81 0.65 -6.12
N ILE A 67 7.96 0.24 -5.19
CA ILE A 67 8.21 0.37 -3.76
C ILE A 67 8.00 -0.99 -3.12
N ALA A 68 8.99 -1.44 -2.37
CA ALA A 68 8.89 -2.69 -1.63
C ALA A 68 8.49 -2.39 -0.19
N ILE A 69 7.57 -3.17 0.33
CA ILE A 69 7.18 -3.11 1.73
C ILE A 69 7.81 -4.29 2.42
N THR A 70 8.49 -4.04 3.51
CA THR A 70 9.24 -5.07 4.22
C THR A 70 8.63 -5.32 5.57
N GLY A 71 8.76 -6.54 6.02
CA GLY A 71 8.30 -6.94 7.31
C GLY A 71 9.45 -7.27 8.22
N LYS A 72 9.19 -8.19 9.14
CA LYS A 72 10.16 -8.58 10.13
C LYS A 72 11.45 -9.07 9.45
N GLU A 73 12.57 -8.61 9.96
CA GLU A 73 13.88 -9.02 9.48
C GLU A 73 14.13 -8.62 8.02
N GLY A 74 13.41 -7.62 7.55
CA GLY A 74 13.65 -7.11 6.22
C GLY A 74 13.08 -7.95 5.10
N SER A 75 12.25 -8.93 5.42
CA SER A 75 11.65 -9.73 4.36
C SER A 75 10.68 -8.90 3.55
N ARG A 76 10.69 -9.11 2.26
CA ARG A 76 9.75 -8.39 1.39
C ARG A 76 8.38 -9.06 1.48
N ILE A 77 7.38 -8.31 1.93
CA ILE A 77 6.03 -8.86 2.07
C ILE A 77 5.07 -8.33 1.03
N ALA A 78 5.44 -7.26 0.32
CA ALA A 78 4.61 -6.75 -0.75
C ALA A 78 5.47 -5.89 -1.66
N PHE A 79 5.08 -5.83 -2.91
CA PHE A 79 5.75 -4.97 -3.87
C PHE A 79 4.69 -4.19 -4.63
N PHE A 80 4.88 -2.86 -4.67
CA PHE A 80 3.98 -1.98 -5.38
C PHE A 80 4.64 -1.52 -6.67
N SER A 81 4.10 -1.94 -7.79
CA SER A 81 4.62 -1.59 -9.09
C SER A 81 4.16 -0.21 -9.51
N ARG A 82 5.07 0.56 -10.07
CA ARG A 82 4.73 1.89 -10.53
C ARG A 82 3.89 1.80 -11.80
N GLN A 83 2.72 2.43 -11.77
CA GLN A 83 1.87 2.54 -12.94
C GLN A 83 2.08 3.87 -13.64
N ARG A 84 2.26 4.91 -12.87
CA ARG A 84 2.61 6.23 -13.34
C ARG A 84 3.10 7.01 -12.13
N GLU A 85 3.57 8.21 -12.36
CA GLU A 85 4.06 9.02 -11.27
C GLU A 85 2.95 9.22 -10.24
N GLY A 86 3.25 8.87 -9.01
CA GLY A 86 2.30 9.04 -7.92
C GLY A 86 1.30 7.93 -7.76
N LEU A 87 1.36 6.88 -8.59
CA LEU A 87 0.41 5.78 -8.47
C LEU A 87 1.13 4.44 -8.58
N TYR A 88 0.97 3.61 -7.56
CA TYR A 88 1.56 2.29 -7.50
C TYR A 88 0.49 1.28 -7.16
N THR A 89 0.65 0.05 -7.61
CA THR A 89 -0.35 -0.98 -7.34
C THR A 89 0.33 -2.27 -6.92
N SER A 90 -0.38 -3.02 -6.06
CA SER A 90 0.07 -4.33 -5.64
C SER A 90 -1.11 -5.29 -5.66
N ARG A 91 -0.96 -6.38 -6.38
CA ARG A 91 -2.04 -7.35 -6.47
C ARG A 91 -1.90 -8.38 -5.36
N LEU A 92 -2.94 -8.48 -4.54
CA LEU A 92 -2.95 -9.45 -3.44
C LEU A 92 -3.44 -10.82 -3.89
N SER A 93 -4.37 -10.81 -4.85
CA SER A 93 -4.93 -12.04 -5.38
C SER A 93 -5.49 -11.69 -6.74
N PRO A 94 -5.97 -12.67 -7.49
CA PRO A 94 -6.56 -12.31 -8.78
C PRO A 94 -7.70 -11.30 -8.69
N HIS A 95 -8.30 -11.18 -7.52
CA HIS A 95 -9.47 -10.32 -7.37
C HIS A 95 -9.24 -9.12 -6.46
N LEU A 96 -8.07 -8.99 -5.86
CA LEU A 96 -7.81 -7.90 -4.92
C LEU A 96 -6.56 -7.15 -5.31
N LEU A 97 -6.65 -5.84 -5.27
CA LEU A 97 -5.58 -4.95 -5.66
C LEU A 97 -5.51 -3.80 -4.68
N ILE A 98 -4.30 -3.44 -4.27
CA ILE A 98 -4.10 -2.25 -3.47
C ILE A 98 -3.54 -1.15 -4.36
N LEU A 99 -4.19 0.00 -4.35
CA LEU A 99 -3.70 1.19 -5.02
C LEU A 99 -3.00 2.06 -4.01
N LEU A 100 -1.83 2.55 -4.34
CA LEU A 100 -1.08 3.44 -3.48
C LEU A 100 -0.88 4.74 -4.22
N GLU A 101 -1.52 5.81 -3.74
CA GLU A 101 -1.50 7.09 -4.40
C GLU A 101 -0.88 8.14 -3.50
N ARG A 102 -0.06 8.99 -4.11
CA ARG A 102 0.58 10.04 -3.34
C ARG A 102 -0.43 11.10 -2.94
N VAL A 103 -0.39 11.47 -1.68
CA VAL A 103 -1.22 12.55 -1.16
C VAL A 103 -0.44 13.83 -1.30
N GLU A 104 -1.03 14.80 -1.99
CA GLU A 104 -0.36 16.08 -2.23
C GLU A 104 -0.99 17.20 -1.47
N HIS A 105 -0.20 18.17 -1.19
CA HIS A 105 -0.67 19.40 -0.54
C HIS A 105 -0.19 20.60 -1.26
#